data_f5286a9c193367c2a8268fb808b78a37
#
_entry.id   f5286a9c193367c2a8268fb808b78a37
#
_cell.length_a   1.000
_cell.length_b   1.000
_cell.length_c   1.000
_cell.angle_alpha   90.00
_cell.angle_beta   90.00
_cell.angle_gamma   90.00
#
_symmetry.space_group_name_H-M   'P 1'
#
loop_
_entity.id
_entity.type
_entity.pdbx_description
1 polymer ?
#
loop_
_entity_poly.entity_id
_entity_poly.type
_entity_poly.pdbx_seq_one_letter_code
_entity_poly.pdbx_strand_id
1 'polypeptide(L)'
;IQESFVPSPKLNFPGLDDLMKRYQAKAGELKTDQIGFAFVPFGYTNGQILDQAVTATKSLDQDVLAKYIHSHSFKTVVGEISFGKDGEWAKPRMVLTQFQNIEPNNVDQFKNGAKQPILWPPEYASGTMIYPYGEARKKP
;
A
#
# COMPACT_ATOMS: atom_id res chain seq x y z
N ILE A 1 -4.40 -13.65 -5.92
CA ILE A 1 -3.73 -13.28 -4.67
C ILE A 1 -4.52 -12.16 -4.02
N GLN A 2 -4.58 -12.16 -2.70
CA GLN A 2 -5.22 -11.13 -1.89
C GLN A 2 -4.14 -10.23 -1.29
N GLU A 3 -4.29 -8.91 -1.44
CA GLU A 3 -3.33 -7.90 -1.02
C GLU A 3 -4.03 -6.72 -0.35
N SER A 4 -3.36 -6.04 0.56
CA SER A 4 -3.84 -4.78 1.13
C SER A 4 -3.45 -3.58 0.27
N PHE A 5 -2.36 -3.71 -0.47
CA PHE A 5 -1.83 -2.67 -1.35
C PHE A 5 -0.99 -3.28 -2.48
N VAL A 6 -1.20 -2.80 -3.70
CA VAL A 6 -0.33 -3.02 -4.87
C VAL A 6 -0.21 -1.71 -5.64
N PRO A 7 0.89 -1.49 -6.39
CA PRO A 7 1.03 -0.30 -7.22
C PRO A 7 -0.11 -0.25 -8.26
N SER A 8 -0.87 0.84 -8.24
CA SER A 8 -1.97 1.07 -9.18
C SER A 8 -2.27 2.56 -9.26
N PRO A 9 -2.59 3.10 -10.45
CA PRO A 9 -2.99 4.49 -10.59
C PRO A 9 -4.18 4.88 -9.69
N LYS A 10 -5.06 3.92 -9.36
CA LYS A 10 -6.22 4.14 -8.48
C LYS A 10 -5.88 4.04 -6.97
N LEU A 11 -4.68 3.63 -6.63
CA LEU A 11 -4.15 3.55 -5.26
C LEU A 11 -2.93 4.45 -5.07
N ASN A 12 -2.78 5.47 -5.91
CA ASN A 12 -1.71 6.45 -5.80
C ASN A 12 -2.19 7.65 -4.98
N PHE A 13 -1.79 7.70 -3.72
CA PHE A 13 -2.12 8.78 -2.80
C PHE A 13 -0.96 9.78 -2.69
N PRO A 14 -1.23 11.03 -2.26
CA PRO A 14 -0.20 12.06 -2.17
C PRO A 14 1.02 11.64 -1.36
N GLY A 15 2.21 11.80 -1.95
CA GLY A 15 3.49 11.45 -1.33
C GLY A 15 3.94 9.99 -1.51
N LEU A 16 3.08 9.10 -2.00
CA LEU A 16 3.44 7.69 -2.19
C LEU A 16 4.55 7.51 -3.22
N ASP A 17 4.44 8.14 -4.39
CA ASP A 17 5.43 8.01 -5.46
C ASP A 17 6.81 8.50 -5.02
N ASP A 18 6.87 9.61 -4.28
CA ASP A 18 8.12 10.14 -3.77
C ASP A 18 8.74 9.20 -2.71
N LEU A 19 7.91 8.70 -1.79
CA LEU A 19 8.34 7.71 -0.80
C LEU A 19 8.95 6.48 -1.50
N MET A 20 8.26 5.92 -2.47
CA MET A 20 8.70 4.69 -3.15
C MET A 20 9.95 4.92 -3.98
N LYS A 21 10.08 6.04 -4.68
CA LYS A 21 11.30 6.41 -5.40
C LYS A 21 12.51 6.51 -4.47
N ARG A 22 12.35 7.20 -3.33
CA ARG A 22 13.43 7.34 -2.33
C ARG A 22 13.81 6.00 -1.71
N TYR A 23 12.84 5.17 -1.40
CA TYR A 23 13.07 3.84 -0.84
C TYR A 23 13.81 2.95 -1.85
N GLN A 24 13.29 2.81 -3.05
CA GLN A 24 13.82 1.92 -4.09
C GLN A 24 15.24 2.34 -4.54
N ALA A 25 15.56 3.63 -4.52
CA ALA A 25 16.91 4.11 -4.79
C ALA A 25 17.96 3.62 -3.78
N LYS A 26 17.55 3.31 -2.55
CA LYS A 26 18.45 2.86 -1.47
C LYS A 26 18.32 1.37 -1.15
N ALA A 27 17.29 0.70 -1.61
CA ALA A 27 16.98 -0.68 -1.23
C ALA A 27 18.10 -1.66 -1.53
N GLY A 28 18.80 -1.50 -2.68
CA GLY A 28 19.94 -2.32 -3.04
C GLY A 28 21.14 -2.15 -2.12
N GLU A 29 21.48 -0.91 -1.75
CA GLU A 29 22.55 -0.58 -0.81
C GLU A 29 22.24 -1.14 0.58
N LEU A 30 21.01 -0.97 1.03
CA LEU A 30 20.52 -1.44 2.33
C LEU A 30 20.24 -2.96 2.38
N LYS A 31 20.36 -3.66 1.25
CA LYS A 31 20.03 -5.10 1.11
C LYS A 31 18.62 -5.44 1.60
N THR A 32 17.66 -4.57 1.33
CA THR A 32 16.25 -4.74 1.66
C THR A 32 15.43 -5.14 0.44
N ASP A 33 14.12 -5.39 0.62
CA ASP A 33 13.21 -5.68 -0.48
C ASP A 33 13.24 -4.55 -1.52
N GLN A 34 13.58 -4.87 -2.77
CA GLN A 34 13.73 -3.87 -3.85
C GLN A 34 12.40 -3.31 -4.35
N ILE A 35 11.28 -3.96 -4.06
CA ILE A 35 9.94 -3.52 -4.46
C ILE A 35 9.31 -2.64 -3.38
N GLY A 36 9.26 -3.11 -2.16
CA GLY A 36 8.88 -2.37 -0.96
C GLY A 36 7.38 -2.14 -0.75
N PHE A 37 6.49 -2.49 -1.69
CA PHE A 37 5.07 -2.15 -1.59
C PHE A 37 4.30 -2.89 -0.49
N ALA A 38 4.78 -4.05 -0.04
CA ALA A 38 4.08 -4.82 0.98
C ALA A 38 4.08 -4.14 2.36
N PHE A 39 5.17 -3.46 2.74
CA PHE A 39 5.35 -2.96 4.10
C PHE A 39 5.74 -1.48 4.20
N VAL A 40 6.50 -0.96 3.24
CA VAL A 40 7.07 0.39 3.34
C VAL A 40 6.01 1.48 3.45
N PRO A 41 4.95 1.50 2.62
CA PRO A 41 3.90 2.50 2.76
C PRO A 41 3.19 2.45 4.11
N PHE A 42 2.95 1.25 4.65
CA PHE A 42 2.29 1.09 5.96
C PHE A 42 3.20 1.49 7.11
N GLY A 43 4.48 1.13 7.07
CA GLY A 43 5.46 1.58 8.07
C GLY A 43 5.57 3.10 8.10
N TYR A 44 5.62 3.75 6.94
CA TYR A 44 5.65 5.21 6.83
C TYR A 44 4.34 5.86 7.34
N THR A 45 3.21 5.23 7.06
CA THR A 45 1.88 5.66 7.53
C THR A 45 1.80 5.75 9.06
N ASN A 46 2.41 4.82 9.79
CA ASN A 46 2.45 4.89 11.25
C ASN A 46 3.12 6.17 11.75
N GLY A 47 4.23 6.58 11.10
CA GLY A 47 4.87 7.86 11.38
C GLY A 47 3.99 9.06 11.05
N GLN A 48 3.27 9.02 9.92
CA GLN A 48 2.35 10.10 9.53
C GLN A 48 1.17 10.25 10.50
N ILE A 49 0.62 9.16 11.01
CA ILE A 49 -0.47 9.18 11.99
C ILE A 49 0.03 9.79 13.30
N LEU A 50 1.19 9.34 13.78
CA LEU A 50 1.78 9.87 15.00
C LEU A 50 2.12 11.35 14.89
N ASP A 51 2.72 11.78 13.78
CA ASP A 51 3.04 13.19 13.53
C ASP A 51 1.80 14.08 13.55
N GLN A 52 0.73 13.66 12.87
CA GLN A 52 -0.54 14.38 12.86
C GLN A 52 -1.18 14.45 14.25
N ALA A 53 -1.14 13.35 15.02
CA ALA A 53 -1.69 13.30 16.37
C ALA A 53 -0.90 14.20 17.33
N VAL A 54 0.43 14.13 17.34
CA VAL A 54 1.29 15.01 18.18
C VAL A 54 1.11 16.46 17.80
N THR A 55 1.07 16.76 16.50
CA THR A 55 0.88 18.14 16.02
C THR A 55 -0.45 18.71 16.46
N ALA A 56 -1.53 17.93 16.41
CA ALA A 56 -2.86 18.38 16.80
C ALA A 56 -3.02 18.52 18.32
N THR A 57 -2.54 17.55 19.09
CA THR A 57 -2.71 17.51 20.56
C THR A 57 -1.66 18.32 21.31
N LYS A 58 -0.52 18.64 20.67
CA LYS A 58 0.66 19.25 21.33
C LYS A 58 1.15 18.43 22.52
N SER A 59 0.94 17.13 22.53
CA SER A 59 1.25 16.22 23.64
C SER A 59 2.06 15.02 23.16
N LEU A 60 2.89 14.49 24.04
CA LEU A 60 3.54 13.17 23.92
C LEU A 60 2.98 12.15 24.92
N ASP A 61 1.94 12.53 25.65
CA ASP A 61 1.25 11.63 26.57
C ASP A 61 0.49 10.55 25.77
N GLN A 62 0.73 9.29 26.12
CA GLN A 62 0.22 8.13 25.38
C GLN A 62 -1.31 8.05 25.42
N ASP A 63 -1.93 8.37 26.54
CA ASP A 63 -3.38 8.31 26.69
C ASP A 63 -4.06 9.43 25.87
N VAL A 64 -3.45 10.62 25.83
CA VAL A 64 -3.93 11.73 25.00
C VAL A 64 -3.84 11.36 23.52
N LEU A 65 -2.70 10.82 23.10
CA LEU A 65 -2.49 10.41 21.71
C LEU A 65 -3.44 9.27 21.31
N ALA A 66 -3.59 8.24 22.14
CA ALA A 66 -4.49 7.13 21.87
C ALA A 66 -5.95 7.60 21.71
N LYS A 67 -6.46 8.44 22.60
CA LYS A 67 -7.81 9.02 22.50
C LYS A 67 -8.00 9.82 21.21
N TYR A 68 -6.99 10.62 20.83
CA TYR A 68 -7.03 11.40 19.61
C TYR A 68 -7.04 10.49 18.37
N ILE A 69 -6.16 9.49 18.30
CA ILE A 69 -6.04 8.55 17.18
C ILE A 69 -7.35 7.76 17.00
N HIS A 70 -7.97 7.31 18.08
CA HIS A 70 -9.25 6.58 18.02
C HIS A 70 -10.44 7.42 17.53
N SER A 71 -10.37 8.74 17.66
CA SER A 71 -11.52 9.62 17.37
C SER A 71 -11.38 10.43 16.06
N HIS A 72 -10.26 10.28 15.35
CA HIS A 72 -9.97 11.06 14.15
C HIS A 72 -9.59 10.20 12.95
N SER A 73 -9.65 10.77 11.75
CA SER A 73 -9.09 10.18 10.54
C SER A 73 -7.82 10.91 10.11
N PHE A 74 -6.94 10.19 9.40
CA PHE A 74 -5.59 10.63 9.03
C PHE A 74 -5.38 10.48 7.54
N LYS A 75 -4.86 11.53 6.89
CA LYS A 75 -4.44 11.47 5.49
C LYS A 75 -3.03 10.90 5.41
N THR A 76 -2.88 9.79 4.70
CA THR A 76 -1.62 9.06 4.62
C THR A 76 -1.27 8.67 3.19
N VAL A 77 -0.04 8.16 2.99
CA VAL A 77 0.41 7.65 1.69
C VAL A 77 -0.32 6.38 1.24
N VAL A 78 -1.13 5.77 2.09
CA VAL A 78 -2.01 4.65 1.72
C VAL A 78 -3.49 5.02 1.70
N GLY A 79 -3.79 6.32 1.78
CA GLY A 79 -5.14 6.86 1.79
C GLY A 79 -5.57 7.36 3.16
N GLU A 80 -6.87 7.56 3.32
CA GLU A 80 -7.44 7.98 4.59
C GLU A 80 -7.59 6.78 5.52
N ILE A 81 -7.07 6.90 6.75
CA ILE A 81 -7.14 5.87 7.80
C ILE A 81 -7.89 6.42 9.00
N SER A 82 -8.79 5.61 9.52
CA SER A 82 -9.43 5.77 10.83
C SER A 82 -9.50 4.43 11.54
N PHE A 83 -9.67 4.45 12.86
CA PHE A 83 -9.68 3.24 13.67
C PHE A 83 -11.06 2.99 14.25
N GLY A 84 -11.46 1.71 14.30
CA GLY A 84 -12.66 1.25 14.98
C GLY A 84 -12.45 1.19 16.50
N LYS A 85 -13.52 0.85 17.23
CA LYS A 85 -13.50 0.72 18.70
C LYS A 85 -12.51 -0.33 19.21
N ASP A 86 -12.15 -1.29 18.37
CA ASP A 86 -11.21 -2.39 18.61
C ASP A 86 -9.75 -2.02 18.29
N GLY A 87 -9.51 -0.79 17.75
CA GLY A 87 -8.20 -0.34 17.35
C GLY A 87 -7.76 -0.79 15.95
N GLU A 88 -8.60 -1.56 15.26
CA GLU A 88 -8.33 -1.99 13.88
C GLU A 88 -8.67 -0.89 12.87
N TRP A 89 -8.09 -0.97 11.68
CA TRP A 89 -8.45 -0.08 10.57
C TRP A 89 -9.95 -0.22 10.25
N ALA A 90 -10.71 0.85 10.47
CA ALA A 90 -12.19 0.81 10.42
C ALA A 90 -12.75 0.40 9.05
N LYS A 91 -12.04 0.71 7.97
CA LYS A 91 -12.41 0.34 6.60
C LYS A 91 -11.20 -0.26 5.86
N PRO A 92 -10.76 -1.47 6.25
CA PRO A 92 -9.60 -2.09 5.63
C PRO A 92 -9.86 -2.34 4.14
N ARG A 93 -8.87 -2.00 3.34
CA ARG A 93 -8.90 -2.27 1.91
C ARG A 93 -8.25 -3.61 1.63
N MET A 94 -8.98 -4.47 0.95
CA MET A 94 -8.47 -5.74 0.42
C MET A 94 -8.74 -5.77 -1.07
N VAL A 95 -7.72 -6.08 -1.85
CA VAL A 95 -7.83 -6.21 -3.31
C VAL A 95 -7.48 -7.63 -3.75
N LEU A 96 -8.16 -8.13 -4.77
CA LEU A 96 -7.80 -9.38 -5.43
C LEU A 96 -7.00 -9.05 -6.68
N THR A 97 -5.87 -9.69 -6.84
CA THR A 97 -4.95 -9.49 -7.95
C THR A 97 -4.62 -10.80 -8.65
N GLN A 98 -4.09 -10.71 -9.86
CA GLN A 98 -3.57 -11.85 -10.61
C GLN A 98 -2.23 -11.48 -11.23
N PHE A 99 -1.23 -12.33 -11.06
CA PHE A 99 -0.01 -12.19 -11.83
C PHE A 99 -0.25 -12.59 -13.29
N GLN A 100 0.11 -11.71 -14.22
CA GLN A 100 -0.09 -11.89 -15.66
C GLN A 100 1.17 -11.60 -16.45
N ASN A 101 1.51 -12.47 -17.41
CA ASN A 101 2.62 -12.28 -18.33
C ASN A 101 3.97 -12.02 -17.62
N ILE A 102 4.25 -12.80 -16.57
CA ILE A 102 5.44 -12.65 -15.74
C ILE A 102 6.70 -13.07 -16.50
N GLU A 103 7.74 -12.26 -16.41
CA GLU A 103 9.05 -12.51 -16.96
C GLU A 103 9.98 -13.16 -15.92
N PRO A 104 10.66 -14.26 -16.25
CA PRO A 104 11.64 -14.86 -15.33
C PRO A 104 12.77 -13.89 -14.97
N ASN A 105 13.20 -13.91 -13.72
CA ASN A 105 14.37 -13.17 -13.23
C ASN A 105 14.30 -11.63 -13.42
N ASN A 106 13.11 -11.08 -13.57
CA ASN A 106 12.90 -9.64 -13.71
C ASN A 106 12.03 -9.14 -12.52
N VAL A 107 12.66 -8.69 -11.45
CA VAL A 107 11.97 -8.17 -10.25
C VAL A 107 11.35 -6.80 -10.53
N ASP A 108 11.98 -5.98 -11.37
CA ASP A 108 11.54 -4.62 -11.67
C ASP A 108 10.15 -4.55 -12.32
N GLN A 109 9.70 -5.63 -12.95
CA GLN A 109 8.37 -5.73 -13.55
C GLN A 109 7.23 -5.52 -12.54
N PHE A 110 7.48 -5.64 -11.24
CA PHE A 110 6.47 -5.49 -10.19
C PHE A 110 6.39 -4.06 -9.61
N LYS A 111 7.31 -3.18 -9.99
CA LYS A 111 7.39 -1.81 -9.45
C LYS A 111 6.23 -0.90 -9.85
N ASN A 112 5.53 -1.21 -10.92
CA ASN A 112 4.46 -0.36 -11.48
C ASN A 112 3.07 -1.01 -11.52
N GLY A 113 2.92 -2.22 -11.01
CA GLY A 113 1.65 -2.95 -10.98
C GLY A 113 1.16 -3.52 -12.31
N ALA A 114 1.83 -3.28 -13.43
CA ALA A 114 1.39 -3.73 -14.75
C ALA A 114 1.30 -5.27 -14.86
N LYS A 115 2.11 -5.98 -14.12
CA LYS A 115 2.14 -7.45 -14.08
C LYS A 115 1.28 -8.07 -12.97
N GLN A 116 0.64 -7.22 -12.16
CA GLN A 116 -0.23 -7.62 -11.05
C GLN A 116 -1.50 -6.75 -11.00
N PRO A 117 -2.32 -6.76 -12.08
CA PRO A 117 -3.53 -5.96 -12.09
C PRO A 117 -4.48 -6.34 -10.96
N ILE A 118 -5.18 -5.33 -10.44
CA ILE A 118 -6.28 -5.50 -9.50
C ILE A 118 -7.51 -5.94 -10.29
N LEU A 119 -8.15 -7.01 -9.83
CA LEU A 119 -9.35 -7.59 -10.45
C LEU A 119 -10.62 -7.21 -9.68
N TRP A 120 -10.49 -7.00 -8.38
CA TRP A 120 -11.60 -6.67 -7.48
C TRP A 120 -11.08 -5.90 -6.26
N PRO A 121 -11.84 -4.99 -5.64
CA PRO A 121 -13.18 -4.57 -6.03
C PRO A 121 -13.16 -3.65 -7.27
N PRO A 122 -14.34 -3.42 -7.91
CA PRO A 122 -14.43 -2.67 -9.17
C PRO A 122 -13.86 -1.26 -9.12
N GLU A 123 -14.01 -0.57 -7.99
CA GLU A 123 -13.48 0.80 -7.80
C GLU A 123 -11.96 0.89 -7.95
N TYR A 124 -11.23 -0.20 -7.64
CA TYR A 124 -9.76 -0.26 -7.77
C TYR A 124 -9.30 -1.09 -8.97
N ALA A 125 -10.22 -1.77 -9.66
CA ALA A 125 -9.86 -2.66 -10.76
C ALA A 125 -9.02 -1.95 -11.83
N SER A 126 -7.91 -2.57 -12.22
CA SER A 126 -6.96 -2.10 -13.23
C SER A 126 -6.75 -3.09 -14.38
N GLY A 127 -7.42 -4.24 -14.33
CA GLY A 127 -7.38 -5.26 -15.37
C GLY A 127 -8.49 -6.29 -15.22
N THR A 128 -8.48 -7.28 -16.09
CA THR A 128 -9.45 -8.38 -16.13
C THR A 128 -8.79 -9.72 -15.82
N MET A 129 -9.56 -10.64 -15.26
CA MET A 129 -9.08 -11.99 -15.01
C MET A 129 -8.81 -12.73 -16.33
N ILE A 130 -7.67 -13.38 -16.40
CA ILE A 130 -7.33 -14.33 -17.47
C ILE A 130 -7.61 -15.74 -16.95
N TYR A 131 -8.47 -16.47 -17.64
CA TYR A 131 -8.85 -17.84 -17.28
C TYR A 131 -8.85 -18.75 -18.53
N PRO A 132 -8.37 -19.99 -18.41
CA PRO A 132 -7.75 -20.59 -17.24
C PRO A 132 -6.38 -19.96 -16.89
N TYR A 133 -5.92 -20.11 -15.65
CA TYR A 133 -4.68 -19.45 -15.17
C TYR A 133 -3.44 -19.75 -16.02
N GLY A 134 -3.40 -20.91 -16.68
CA GLY A 134 -2.33 -21.25 -17.63
C GLY A 134 -2.16 -20.22 -18.76
N GLU A 135 -3.24 -19.58 -19.19
CA GLU A 135 -3.22 -18.54 -20.22
C GLU A 135 -2.60 -17.22 -19.69
N ALA A 136 -2.77 -16.92 -18.40
CA ALA A 136 -2.16 -15.75 -17.76
C ALA A 136 -0.61 -15.82 -17.69
N ARG A 137 -0.04 -17.01 -17.89
CA ARG A 137 1.41 -17.27 -17.90
C ARG A 137 2.03 -17.17 -19.28
N LYS A 138 1.23 -17.20 -20.33
CA LYS A 138 1.73 -17.09 -21.71
C LYS A 138 2.18 -15.66 -21.96
N LYS A 139 3.36 -15.50 -22.58
CA LYS A 139 3.75 -14.21 -23.15
C LYS A 139 2.88 -13.94 -24.38
N PRO A 140 2.49 -12.66 -24.62
CA PRO A 140 1.86 -12.28 -25.87
C PRO A 140 2.81 -12.52 -27.06
#